data_9ba5dfff4d735f9b04a8bbd810309821
#
_entry.id   9ba5dfff4d735f9b04a8bbd810309821
#
_cell.length_a   1.000
_cell.length_b   1.000
_cell.length_c   1.000
_cell.angle_alpha   90.00
_cell.angle_beta   90.00
_cell.angle_gamma   90.00
#
_symmetry.space_group_name_H-M   'P 1'
#
loop_
_entity.id
_entity.type
_entity.pdbx_description
1 polymer ?
#
loop_
_entity_poly.entity_id
_entity_poly.type
_entity_poly.pdbx_seq_one_letter_code
_entity_poly.pdbx_strand_id
1 'polypeptide(L)'
;MTYRAWTLKQFDRAALKDLTAAIAEQNTEELEMNAMDDEPWSEQKYAATLAAQQKEVGLLAGILAARGITDPTEALTLLAGEEELSDPMLLTDMDKACARILEAIDKEQTIVVYGDYDVDGVTATALLYQHLKGMGASVKCMLPSREGDGYGLSKNAVQSIHDKGCQLIVTVDNGISALEEAEFAASLGVDLIVTDHHLPHDALPKAVAVVDPRRADDHSPFKGLCGAGVAFKLC
;
A
#
# COMPACT_ATOMS: atom_id res chain seq x y z
N MET A 1 -32.16 12.52 -19.57
CA MET A 1 -30.84 11.97 -19.16
C MET A 1 -30.02 11.76 -20.42
N THR A 2 -29.01 12.59 -20.66
CA THR A 2 -28.10 12.45 -21.80
C THR A 2 -27.06 11.40 -21.43
N TYR A 3 -27.12 10.24 -22.07
CA TYR A 3 -26.05 9.25 -21.93
C TYR A 3 -24.76 9.86 -22.47
N ARG A 4 -23.72 9.95 -21.62
CA ARG A 4 -22.37 10.33 -22.09
C ARG A 4 -21.90 9.23 -23.05
N ALA A 5 -21.50 9.62 -24.26
CA ALA A 5 -20.91 8.68 -25.20
C ALA A 5 -19.65 8.07 -24.60
N TRP A 6 -19.53 6.75 -24.62
CA TRP A 6 -18.33 6.05 -24.25
C TRP A 6 -17.26 6.32 -25.31
N THR A 7 -16.15 6.93 -24.90
CA THR A 7 -15.00 7.10 -25.79
C THR A 7 -14.05 5.94 -25.54
N LEU A 8 -13.86 5.10 -26.53
CA LEU A 8 -12.83 4.05 -26.47
C LEU A 8 -11.46 4.71 -26.44
N LYS A 9 -10.65 4.37 -25.44
CA LYS A 9 -9.26 4.84 -25.37
C LYS A 9 -8.51 4.28 -26.59
N GLN A 10 -7.89 5.15 -27.37
CA GLN A 10 -7.04 4.72 -28.48
C GLN A 10 -5.69 4.32 -27.90
N PHE A 11 -5.21 3.14 -28.23
CA PHE A 11 -3.91 2.62 -27.85
C PHE A 11 -2.91 2.78 -29.00
N ASP A 12 -1.64 2.92 -28.66
CA ASP A 12 -0.57 2.70 -29.61
C ASP A 12 -0.62 1.23 -30.09
N ARG A 13 -0.89 1.05 -31.38
CA ARG A 13 -1.03 -0.29 -31.98
C ARG A 13 0.31 -1.05 -31.98
N ALA A 14 1.45 -0.35 -32.05
CA ALA A 14 2.76 -0.99 -31.98
C ALA A 14 3.02 -1.52 -30.59
N ALA A 15 2.86 -0.68 -29.54
CA ALA A 15 3.01 -1.10 -28.16
C ALA A 15 2.06 -2.25 -27.79
N LEU A 16 0.80 -2.19 -28.23
CA LEU A 16 -0.16 -3.27 -27.99
C LEU A 16 0.27 -4.58 -28.66
N LYS A 17 0.85 -4.52 -29.87
CA LYS A 17 1.35 -5.69 -30.57
C LYS A 17 2.55 -6.31 -29.87
N ASP A 18 3.50 -5.48 -29.44
CA ASP A 18 4.70 -5.93 -28.75
C ASP A 18 4.36 -6.57 -27.39
N LEU A 19 3.46 -5.94 -26.64
CA LEU A 19 2.93 -6.46 -25.38
C LEU A 19 2.21 -7.81 -25.57
N THR A 20 1.36 -7.91 -26.61
CA THR A 20 0.65 -9.16 -26.95
C THR A 20 1.64 -10.26 -27.30
N ALA A 21 2.68 -9.95 -28.06
CA ALA A 21 3.70 -10.92 -28.46
C ALA A 21 4.49 -11.46 -27.25
N ALA A 22 4.93 -10.56 -26.36
CA ALA A 22 5.69 -10.93 -25.18
C ALA A 22 4.89 -11.83 -24.21
N ILE A 23 3.63 -11.49 -23.94
CA ILE A 23 2.76 -12.31 -23.08
C ILE A 23 2.46 -13.67 -23.75
N ALA A 24 2.28 -13.70 -25.07
CA ALA A 24 2.04 -14.96 -25.80
C ALA A 24 3.27 -15.88 -25.77
N GLU A 25 4.47 -15.32 -25.89
CA GLU A 25 5.73 -16.06 -25.82
C GLU A 25 5.92 -16.72 -24.44
N GLN A 26 5.78 -15.96 -23.36
CA GLN A 26 5.86 -16.49 -21.99
C GLN A 26 4.83 -17.58 -21.74
N ASN A 27 3.57 -17.37 -22.10
CA ASN A 27 2.53 -18.38 -21.93
C ASN A 27 2.80 -19.66 -22.73
N THR A 28 3.45 -19.55 -23.89
CA THR A 28 3.83 -20.71 -24.71
C THR A 28 4.96 -21.50 -24.04
N GLU A 29 5.98 -20.83 -23.50
CA GLU A 29 7.07 -21.47 -22.74
C GLU A 29 6.54 -22.20 -21.51
N GLU A 30 5.65 -21.57 -20.74
CA GLU A 30 5.01 -22.21 -19.58
C GLU A 30 4.16 -23.43 -19.98
N LEU A 31 3.45 -23.35 -21.12
CA LEU A 31 2.65 -24.45 -21.63
C LEU A 31 3.53 -25.63 -22.06
N GLU A 32 4.67 -25.35 -22.69
CA GLU A 32 5.64 -26.36 -23.10
C GLU A 32 6.28 -27.05 -21.90
N MET A 33 6.66 -26.30 -20.86
CA MET A 33 7.19 -26.88 -19.62
C MET A 33 6.16 -27.77 -18.93
N ASN A 34 4.92 -27.31 -18.77
CA ASN A 34 3.85 -28.09 -18.15
C ASN A 34 3.47 -29.35 -18.96
N ALA A 35 3.62 -29.30 -20.28
CA ALA A 35 3.37 -30.46 -21.16
C ALA A 35 4.45 -31.51 -21.06
N MET A 36 5.66 -31.21 -20.57
CA MET A 36 6.76 -32.14 -20.36
C MET A 36 6.67 -32.86 -19.01
N ASP A 37 6.08 -32.25 -17.98
CA ASP A 37 6.01 -32.82 -16.63
C ASP A 37 4.84 -33.79 -16.41
N ASP A 38 3.80 -33.72 -17.23
CA ASP A 38 2.61 -34.59 -17.18
C ASP A 38 2.66 -35.67 -18.31
N GLU A 39 1.68 -36.61 -18.30
CA GLU A 39 1.47 -37.50 -19.43
C GLU A 39 1.42 -36.69 -20.76
N PRO A 40 2.10 -37.15 -21.84
CA PRO A 40 2.20 -36.38 -23.09
C PRO A 40 0.82 -35.93 -23.57
N TRP A 41 0.65 -34.62 -23.72
CA TRP A 41 -0.59 -34.07 -24.23
C TRP A 41 -0.83 -34.50 -25.68
N SER A 42 -2.08 -34.84 -26.01
CA SER A 42 -2.41 -35.06 -27.41
C SER A 42 -2.27 -33.75 -28.20
N GLU A 43 -1.87 -33.82 -29.47
CA GLU A 43 -1.73 -32.66 -30.36
C GLU A 43 -3.03 -31.80 -30.36
N GLN A 44 -4.19 -32.44 -30.27
CA GLN A 44 -5.48 -31.75 -30.22
C GLN A 44 -5.67 -30.95 -28.92
N LYS A 45 -5.27 -31.52 -27.77
CA LYS A 45 -5.34 -30.85 -26.47
C LYS A 45 -4.41 -29.65 -26.46
N TYR A 46 -3.16 -29.81 -26.93
CA TYR A 46 -2.18 -28.73 -27.01
C TYR A 46 -2.68 -27.58 -27.90
N ALA A 47 -3.13 -27.87 -29.12
CA ALA A 47 -3.64 -26.87 -30.06
C ALA A 47 -4.87 -26.13 -29.52
N ALA A 48 -5.79 -26.81 -28.84
CA ALA A 48 -6.96 -26.21 -28.24
C ALA A 48 -6.60 -25.28 -27.07
N THR A 49 -5.65 -25.67 -26.21
CA THR A 49 -5.19 -24.86 -25.09
C THR A 49 -4.45 -23.61 -25.59
N LEU A 50 -3.57 -23.76 -26.57
CA LEU A 50 -2.85 -22.63 -27.17
C LEU A 50 -3.82 -21.63 -27.83
N ALA A 51 -4.84 -22.10 -28.54
CA ALA A 51 -5.85 -21.23 -29.17
C ALA A 51 -6.72 -20.47 -28.13
N ALA A 52 -7.00 -21.08 -26.98
CA ALA A 52 -7.69 -20.42 -25.88
C ALA A 52 -6.80 -19.32 -25.24
N GLN A 53 -5.55 -19.63 -24.94
CA GLN A 53 -4.58 -18.68 -24.39
C GLN A 53 -4.38 -17.47 -25.31
N GLN A 54 -4.29 -17.66 -26.63
CA GLN A 54 -4.12 -16.55 -27.57
C GLN A 54 -5.27 -15.51 -27.53
N LYS A 55 -6.50 -15.94 -27.22
CA LYS A 55 -7.63 -15.02 -27.04
C LYS A 55 -7.52 -14.24 -25.73
N GLU A 56 -7.12 -14.90 -24.66
CA GLU A 56 -6.94 -14.30 -23.34
C GLU A 56 -5.79 -13.29 -23.34
N VAL A 57 -4.69 -13.60 -24.02
CA VAL A 57 -3.53 -12.70 -24.16
C VAL A 57 -3.93 -11.35 -24.77
N GLY A 58 -4.71 -11.35 -25.85
CA GLY A 58 -5.14 -10.12 -26.50
C GLY A 58 -6.00 -9.23 -25.58
N LEU A 59 -6.86 -9.84 -24.75
CA LEU A 59 -7.66 -9.13 -23.76
C LEU A 59 -6.79 -8.57 -22.64
N LEU A 60 -5.87 -9.38 -22.12
CA LEU A 60 -4.96 -9.01 -21.05
C LEU A 60 -4.04 -7.85 -21.46
N ALA A 61 -3.41 -7.95 -22.64
CA ALA A 61 -2.60 -6.88 -23.21
C ALA A 61 -3.40 -5.57 -23.36
N GLY A 62 -4.67 -5.67 -23.81
CA GLY A 62 -5.57 -4.51 -23.90
C GLY A 62 -5.87 -3.88 -22.53
N ILE A 63 -6.05 -4.67 -21.50
CA ILE A 63 -6.29 -4.18 -20.12
C ILE A 63 -5.03 -3.48 -19.56
N LEU A 64 -3.86 -4.07 -19.74
CA LEU A 64 -2.59 -3.50 -19.30
C LEU A 64 -2.30 -2.18 -20.01
N ALA A 65 -2.43 -2.15 -21.34
CA ALA A 65 -2.26 -0.93 -22.11
C ALA A 65 -3.26 0.17 -21.71
N ALA A 66 -4.51 -0.19 -21.36
CA ALA A 66 -5.52 0.75 -20.85
C ALA A 66 -5.10 1.39 -19.52
N ARG A 67 -4.32 0.69 -18.71
CA ARG A 67 -3.75 1.16 -17.45
C ARG A 67 -2.43 1.92 -17.63
N GLY A 68 -1.91 2.01 -18.83
CA GLY A 68 -0.66 2.70 -19.14
C GLY A 68 0.58 1.80 -19.09
N ILE A 69 0.40 0.51 -18.81
CA ILE A 69 1.47 -0.50 -18.84
C ILE A 69 1.65 -0.93 -20.28
N THR A 70 2.67 -0.40 -20.95
CA THR A 70 2.95 -0.65 -22.37
C THR A 70 4.32 -1.26 -22.63
N ASP A 71 5.19 -1.27 -21.62
CA ASP A 71 6.48 -1.94 -21.67
C ASP A 71 6.28 -3.45 -21.40
N PRO A 72 6.78 -4.34 -22.29
CA PRO A 72 6.63 -5.78 -22.12
C PRO A 72 7.30 -6.31 -20.85
N THR A 73 8.45 -5.79 -20.45
CA THR A 73 9.18 -6.26 -19.26
C THR A 73 8.39 -5.90 -17.99
N GLU A 74 7.89 -4.66 -17.90
CA GLU A 74 7.02 -4.24 -16.80
C GLU A 74 5.78 -5.12 -16.71
N ALA A 75 5.14 -5.40 -17.84
CA ALA A 75 3.96 -6.25 -17.90
C ALA A 75 4.21 -7.67 -17.42
N LEU A 76 5.31 -8.28 -17.88
CA LEU A 76 5.67 -9.66 -17.50
C LEU A 76 6.03 -9.75 -16.00
N THR A 77 6.79 -8.80 -15.47
CA THR A 77 7.11 -8.72 -14.04
C THR A 77 5.84 -8.61 -13.18
N LEU A 78 4.90 -7.75 -13.60
CA LEU A 78 3.62 -7.60 -12.91
C LEU A 78 2.79 -8.90 -12.94
N LEU A 79 2.76 -9.60 -14.08
CA LEU A 79 2.01 -10.85 -14.24
C LEU A 79 2.64 -12.01 -13.46
N ALA A 80 3.96 -12.08 -13.40
CA ALA A 80 4.68 -13.07 -12.61
C ALA A 80 4.53 -12.86 -11.09
N GLY A 81 4.15 -11.65 -10.66
CA GLY A 81 4.10 -11.31 -9.23
C GLY A 81 5.48 -11.24 -8.57
N GLU A 82 6.53 -11.10 -9.37
CA GLU A 82 7.94 -11.07 -8.94
C GLU A 82 8.46 -9.64 -8.69
N GLU A 83 7.57 -8.71 -8.37
CA GLU A 83 7.97 -7.35 -8.06
C GLU A 83 8.86 -7.31 -6.81
N GLU A 84 10.05 -6.76 -6.94
CA GLU A 84 10.92 -6.50 -5.81
C GLU A 84 10.34 -5.40 -4.92
N LEU A 85 10.28 -5.67 -3.63
CA LEU A 85 9.89 -4.66 -2.66
C LEU A 85 10.97 -3.58 -2.57
N SER A 86 10.58 -2.34 -2.82
CA SER A 86 11.49 -1.20 -2.65
C SER A 86 11.97 -1.07 -1.22
N ASP A 87 13.19 -0.55 -1.04
CA ASP A 87 13.75 -0.24 0.28
C ASP A 87 12.80 0.71 1.06
N PRO A 88 12.31 0.33 2.26
CA PRO A 88 11.45 1.18 3.07
C PRO A 88 12.11 2.52 3.44
N MET A 89 13.43 2.58 3.57
CA MET A 89 14.17 3.81 3.91
C MET A 89 14.14 4.88 2.81
N LEU A 90 13.61 4.55 1.62
CA LEU A 90 13.34 5.55 0.57
C LEU A 90 12.09 6.39 0.84
N LEU A 91 11.22 5.97 1.76
CA LEU A 91 10.09 6.78 2.20
C LEU A 91 10.58 7.90 3.14
N THR A 92 10.16 9.11 2.85
CA THR A 92 10.55 10.29 3.66
C THR A 92 10.11 10.12 5.11
N ASP A 93 10.98 10.49 6.06
CA ASP A 93 10.81 10.37 7.52
C ASP A 93 10.72 8.93 8.06
N MET A 94 10.94 7.88 7.25
CA MET A 94 10.93 6.49 7.73
C MET A 94 11.99 6.25 8.80
N ASP A 95 13.17 6.80 8.61
CA ASP A 95 14.29 6.74 9.57
C ASP A 95 13.91 7.35 10.94
N LYS A 96 13.22 8.50 10.94
CA LYS A 96 12.75 9.17 12.15
C LYS A 96 11.64 8.36 12.84
N ALA A 97 10.71 7.79 12.05
CA ALA A 97 9.65 6.94 12.57
C ALA A 97 10.24 5.70 13.28
N CYS A 98 11.14 4.99 12.62
CA CYS A 98 11.82 3.84 13.19
C CYS A 98 12.60 4.21 14.46
N ALA A 99 13.41 5.28 14.41
CA ALA A 99 14.20 5.72 15.55
C ALA A 99 13.32 6.05 16.78
N ARG A 100 12.18 6.75 16.58
CA ARG A 100 11.29 7.11 17.68
C ARG A 100 10.54 5.91 18.26
N ILE A 101 10.17 4.94 17.43
CA ILE A 101 9.54 3.69 17.88
C ILE A 101 10.53 2.87 18.70
N LEU A 102 11.76 2.70 18.22
CA LEU A 102 12.81 1.99 18.95
C LEU A 102 13.12 2.65 20.30
N GLU A 103 13.20 3.99 20.33
CA GLU A 103 13.34 4.75 21.58
C GLU A 103 12.18 4.49 22.56
N ALA A 104 10.94 4.38 22.05
CA ALA A 104 9.79 4.08 22.89
C ALA A 104 9.86 2.68 23.48
N ILE A 105 10.35 1.70 22.72
CA ILE A 105 10.55 0.32 23.17
C ILE A 105 11.64 0.29 24.25
N ASP A 106 12.79 0.90 24.00
CA ASP A 106 13.93 0.94 24.94
C ASP A 106 13.58 1.61 26.27
N LYS A 107 12.70 2.63 26.22
CA LYS A 107 12.22 3.36 27.41
C LYS A 107 10.95 2.76 28.02
N GLU A 108 10.50 1.61 27.57
CA GLU A 108 9.26 0.94 28.02
C GLU A 108 8.02 1.85 27.95
N GLN A 109 8.01 2.80 27.01
CA GLN A 109 6.89 3.69 26.77
C GLN A 109 5.72 2.94 26.16
N THR A 110 4.49 3.36 26.49
CA THR A 110 3.31 2.79 25.87
C THR A 110 3.05 3.45 24.52
N ILE A 111 2.99 2.62 23.48
CA ILE A 111 2.67 2.99 22.10
C ILE A 111 1.19 2.70 21.83
N VAL A 112 0.49 3.62 21.18
CA VAL A 112 -0.86 3.37 20.63
C VAL A 112 -0.80 3.38 19.12
N VAL A 113 -1.15 2.27 18.48
CA VAL A 113 -1.44 2.20 17.05
C VAL A 113 -2.87 2.65 16.85
N TYR A 114 -3.05 3.78 16.17
CA TYR A 114 -4.36 4.37 15.90
C TYR A 114 -4.69 4.23 14.40
N GLY A 115 -5.62 3.35 14.07
CA GLY A 115 -6.00 3.06 12.70
C GLY A 115 -7.29 3.73 12.24
N ASP A 116 -7.76 3.33 11.06
CA ASP A 116 -9.11 3.63 10.58
C ASP A 116 -10.03 2.40 10.70
N TYR A 117 -11.32 2.59 10.51
CA TYR A 117 -12.35 1.55 10.68
C TYR A 117 -12.62 0.72 9.43
N ASP A 118 -12.04 1.06 8.29
CA ASP A 118 -12.19 0.30 7.06
C ASP A 118 -11.19 -0.88 6.98
N VAL A 119 -11.23 -1.63 5.87
CA VAL A 119 -10.39 -2.84 5.71
C VAL A 119 -8.90 -2.49 5.68
N ASP A 120 -8.52 -1.37 5.07
CA ASP A 120 -7.13 -0.94 4.98
C ASP A 120 -6.61 -0.54 6.38
N GLY A 121 -7.34 0.33 7.09
CA GLY A 121 -6.98 0.75 8.43
C GLY A 121 -6.95 -0.37 9.47
N VAL A 122 -7.93 -1.28 9.43
CA VAL A 122 -7.94 -2.46 10.33
C VAL A 122 -6.75 -3.38 10.03
N THR A 123 -6.44 -3.62 8.76
CA THR A 123 -5.30 -4.45 8.34
C THR A 123 -3.98 -3.81 8.75
N ALA A 124 -3.80 -2.52 8.47
CA ALA A 124 -2.63 -1.74 8.87
C ALA A 124 -2.41 -1.78 10.39
N THR A 125 -3.50 -1.59 11.16
CA THR A 125 -3.47 -1.64 12.63
C THR A 125 -3.05 -3.01 13.14
N ALA A 126 -3.65 -4.08 12.61
CA ALA A 126 -3.34 -5.44 13.03
C ALA A 126 -1.88 -5.81 12.74
N LEU A 127 -1.38 -5.42 11.57
CA LEU A 127 -0.02 -5.69 11.12
C LEU A 127 0.99 -5.00 12.02
N LEU A 128 0.90 -3.68 12.20
CA LEU A 128 1.86 -2.94 13.02
C LEU A 128 1.75 -3.31 14.51
N TYR A 129 0.54 -3.53 15.02
CA TYR A 129 0.33 -3.98 16.41
C TYR A 129 1.03 -5.33 16.67
N GLN A 130 0.85 -6.30 15.77
CA GLN A 130 1.47 -7.62 15.94
C GLN A 130 2.99 -7.55 15.84
N HIS A 131 3.52 -6.75 14.92
CA HIS A 131 4.96 -6.55 14.78
C HIS A 131 5.57 -5.94 16.04
N LEU A 132 5.05 -4.80 16.51
CA LEU A 132 5.52 -4.13 17.72
C LEU A 132 5.40 -5.02 18.95
N LYS A 133 4.32 -5.77 19.09
CA LYS A 133 4.14 -6.75 20.15
C LYS A 133 5.19 -7.86 20.10
N GLY A 134 5.52 -8.34 18.89
CA GLY A 134 6.59 -9.32 18.66
C GLY A 134 7.97 -8.80 19.07
N MET A 135 8.21 -7.49 18.94
CA MET A 135 9.42 -6.81 19.40
C MET A 135 9.46 -6.56 20.93
N GLY A 136 8.39 -6.91 21.65
CA GLY A 136 8.31 -6.70 23.12
C GLY A 136 7.82 -5.32 23.53
N ALA A 137 7.28 -4.51 22.61
CA ALA A 137 6.76 -3.18 22.93
C ALA A 137 5.52 -3.25 23.84
N SER A 138 5.38 -2.25 24.73
CA SER A 138 4.11 -1.95 25.41
C SER A 138 3.15 -1.28 24.44
N VAL A 139 2.39 -2.07 23.67
CA VAL A 139 1.57 -1.59 22.58
C VAL A 139 0.08 -1.84 22.81
N LYS A 140 -0.74 -0.86 22.45
CA LYS A 140 -2.21 -0.94 22.40
C LYS A 140 -2.68 -0.54 21.00
N CYS A 141 -3.89 -0.92 20.61
CA CYS A 141 -4.52 -0.43 19.39
C CYS A 141 -5.83 0.30 19.72
N MET A 142 -6.17 1.26 18.86
CA MET A 142 -7.42 2.02 18.93
C MET A 142 -7.92 2.30 17.53
N LEU A 143 -9.22 2.15 17.34
CA LEU A 143 -9.91 2.50 16.10
C LEU A 143 -11.00 3.53 16.41
N PRO A 144 -11.26 4.52 15.53
CA PRO A 144 -12.35 5.46 15.71
C PRO A 144 -13.71 4.74 15.65
N SER A 145 -14.68 5.28 16.40
CA SER A 145 -16.06 4.81 16.30
C SER A 145 -16.76 5.48 15.11
N ARG A 146 -17.43 4.69 14.28
CA ARG A 146 -18.21 5.22 13.13
C ARG A 146 -19.29 6.23 13.55
N GLU A 147 -19.82 6.13 14.76
CA GLU A 147 -20.98 6.91 15.21
C GLU A 147 -20.63 8.15 16.04
N GLY A 148 -19.37 8.32 16.48
CA GLY A 148 -19.03 9.38 17.45
C GLY A 148 -17.81 10.23 17.15
N ASP A 149 -16.76 9.67 16.55
CA ASP A 149 -15.44 10.34 16.48
C ASP A 149 -15.14 10.99 15.12
N GLY A 150 -15.96 10.71 14.09
CA GLY A 150 -15.67 11.13 12.73
C GLY A 150 -14.59 10.28 12.08
N TYR A 151 -14.02 10.78 10.97
CA TYR A 151 -12.93 10.13 10.23
C TYR A 151 -11.58 10.60 10.78
N GLY A 152 -10.64 9.64 10.96
CA GLY A 152 -9.26 9.93 11.35
C GLY A 152 -9.05 10.22 12.84
N LEU A 153 -7.88 10.76 13.16
CA LEU A 153 -7.48 11.10 14.52
C LEU A 153 -8.30 12.31 15.02
N SER A 154 -8.84 12.22 16.25
CA SER A 154 -9.58 13.32 16.88
C SER A 154 -8.89 13.79 18.16
N LYS A 155 -9.13 15.07 18.56
CA LYS A 155 -8.62 15.61 19.84
C LYS A 155 -9.12 14.81 21.05
N ASN A 156 -10.36 14.29 20.98
CA ASN A 156 -10.91 13.44 22.05
C ASN A 156 -10.15 12.12 22.16
N ALA A 157 -9.78 11.52 21.03
CA ALA A 157 -8.96 10.31 20.99
C ALA A 157 -7.57 10.59 21.58
N VAL A 158 -6.91 11.67 21.17
CA VAL A 158 -5.61 12.11 21.71
C VAL A 158 -5.68 12.29 23.22
N GLN A 159 -6.71 13.00 23.72
CA GLN A 159 -6.91 13.20 25.16
C GLN A 159 -7.08 11.86 25.89
N SER A 160 -7.93 10.99 25.38
CA SER A 160 -8.17 9.65 25.97
C SER A 160 -6.90 8.78 26.00
N ILE A 161 -6.03 8.91 24.98
CA ILE A 161 -4.76 8.22 24.90
C ILE A 161 -3.79 8.78 25.95
N HIS A 162 -3.70 10.12 26.06
CA HIS A 162 -2.88 10.79 27.08
C HIS A 162 -3.31 10.39 28.49
N ASP A 163 -4.61 10.43 28.80
CA ASP A 163 -5.17 10.10 30.13
C ASP A 163 -4.87 8.64 30.56
N LYS A 164 -4.66 7.76 29.58
CA LYS A 164 -4.23 6.37 29.80
C LYS A 164 -2.72 6.20 29.94
N GLY A 165 -1.98 7.31 30.02
CA GLY A 165 -0.54 7.34 30.21
C GLY A 165 0.27 6.85 29.01
N CYS A 166 -0.21 7.04 27.78
CA CYS A 166 0.52 6.69 26.56
C CYS A 166 1.40 7.86 26.10
N GLN A 167 2.61 7.57 25.62
CA GLN A 167 3.62 8.55 25.24
C GLN A 167 3.78 8.71 23.73
N LEU A 168 3.39 7.72 22.96
CA LEU A 168 3.54 7.72 21.51
C LEU A 168 2.26 7.22 20.82
N ILE A 169 1.78 8.01 19.86
CA ILE A 169 0.73 7.59 18.92
C ILE A 169 1.39 7.34 17.58
N VAL A 170 1.10 6.20 16.97
CA VAL A 170 1.43 5.91 15.57
C VAL A 170 0.11 5.73 14.83
N THR A 171 -0.25 6.70 13.97
CA THR A 171 -1.42 6.53 13.09
C THR A 171 -1.08 5.63 11.92
N VAL A 172 -2.02 4.84 11.49
CA VAL A 172 -1.93 4.00 10.29
C VAL A 172 -3.16 4.19 9.43
N ASP A 173 -2.98 4.43 8.13
CA ASP A 173 -4.05 4.69 7.17
C ASP A 173 -4.89 5.95 7.48
N ASN A 174 -4.34 6.84 8.27
CA ASN A 174 -4.93 8.15 8.56
C ASN A 174 -3.90 9.10 9.19
N GLY A 175 -4.29 10.36 9.35
CA GLY A 175 -3.51 11.32 10.11
C GLY A 175 -2.82 12.39 9.27
N ILE A 176 -2.71 12.25 7.94
CA ILE A 176 -2.06 13.25 7.09
C ILE A 176 -2.77 14.63 7.14
N SER A 177 -4.05 14.64 7.46
CA SER A 177 -4.87 15.85 7.62
C SER A 177 -5.02 16.31 9.07
N ALA A 178 -4.44 15.62 10.04
CA ALA A 178 -4.63 15.84 11.48
C ALA A 178 -3.72 16.98 12.02
N LEU A 179 -3.85 18.20 11.47
CA LEU A 179 -2.98 19.34 11.79
C LEU A 179 -3.17 19.82 13.23
N GLU A 180 -4.42 20.04 13.63
CA GLU A 180 -4.76 20.52 14.96
C GLU A 180 -4.58 19.45 16.03
N GLU A 181 -4.82 18.18 15.67
CA GLU A 181 -4.64 17.04 16.55
C GLU A 181 -3.16 16.80 16.85
N ALA A 182 -2.27 17.00 15.87
CA ALA A 182 -0.83 16.93 16.05
C ALA A 182 -0.33 18.02 17.02
N GLU A 183 -0.79 19.27 16.85
CA GLU A 183 -0.47 20.37 17.79
C GLU A 183 -1.03 20.09 19.19
N PHE A 184 -2.22 19.51 19.27
CA PHE A 184 -2.84 19.16 20.54
C PHE A 184 -2.06 18.03 21.24
N ALA A 185 -1.66 16.96 20.52
CA ALA A 185 -0.84 15.89 21.05
C ALA A 185 0.50 16.43 21.62
N ALA A 186 1.17 17.29 20.86
CA ALA A 186 2.40 17.94 21.29
C ALA A 186 2.20 18.79 22.56
N SER A 187 1.07 19.49 22.71
CA SER A 187 0.75 20.29 23.89
C SER A 187 0.57 19.44 25.16
N LEU A 188 0.20 18.18 25.00
CA LEU A 188 0.05 17.19 26.08
C LEU A 188 1.35 16.37 26.32
N GLY A 189 2.41 16.60 25.55
CA GLY A 189 3.64 15.83 25.63
C GLY A 189 3.52 14.42 25.08
N VAL A 190 2.56 14.18 24.19
CA VAL A 190 2.38 12.92 23.45
C VAL A 190 2.98 13.09 22.07
N ASP A 191 3.96 12.23 21.73
CA ASP A 191 4.55 12.22 20.41
C ASP A 191 3.62 11.56 19.39
N LEU A 192 3.67 12.06 18.16
CA LEU A 192 2.90 11.54 17.05
C LEU A 192 3.80 11.12 15.89
N ILE A 193 3.59 9.94 15.37
CA ILE A 193 4.08 9.47 14.07
C ILE A 193 2.86 9.27 13.19
N VAL A 194 2.87 9.86 12.00
CA VAL A 194 1.82 9.66 11.00
C VAL A 194 2.33 8.69 9.95
N THR A 195 1.57 7.62 9.67
CA THR A 195 1.75 6.79 8.48
C THR A 195 0.44 6.77 7.70
N ASP A 196 0.47 7.27 6.48
CA ASP A 196 -0.71 7.48 5.65
C ASP A 196 -0.39 7.29 4.17
N HIS A 197 -1.42 7.27 3.34
CA HIS A 197 -1.31 7.20 1.88
C HIS A 197 -2.31 8.13 1.16
N HIS A 198 -3.09 8.88 1.91
CA HIS A 198 -4.02 9.86 1.37
C HIS A 198 -3.28 11.08 0.83
N LEU A 199 -3.93 11.86 -0.04
CA LEU A 199 -3.33 13.08 -0.58
C LEU A 199 -3.15 14.12 0.54
N PRO A 200 -1.91 14.58 0.79
CA PRO A 200 -1.67 15.66 1.74
C PRO A 200 -2.36 16.96 1.32
N HIS A 201 -2.72 17.79 2.29
CA HIS A 201 -3.07 19.18 2.07
C HIS A 201 -1.81 20.06 1.93
N ASP A 202 -1.99 21.38 1.84
CA ASP A 202 -0.89 22.34 1.68
C ASP A 202 0.10 22.31 2.86
N ALA A 203 -0.33 21.86 4.04
CA ALA A 203 0.51 21.73 5.22
C ALA A 203 0.50 20.28 5.72
N LEU A 204 1.62 19.85 6.29
CA LEU A 204 1.75 18.58 6.97
C LEU A 204 1.56 18.73 8.49
N PRO A 205 1.04 17.70 9.19
CA PRO A 205 0.93 17.72 10.65
C PRO A 205 2.31 17.85 11.30
N LYS A 206 2.40 18.60 12.40
CA LYS A 206 3.62 18.77 13.20
C LYS A 206 3.84 17.54 14.06
N ALA A 207 4.24 16.45 13.44
CA ALA A 207 4.55 15.18 14.06
C ALA A 207 6.08 14.92 14.09
N VAL A 208 6.53 13.94 14.87
CA VAL A 208 7.93 13.50 14.91
C VAL A 208 8.35 12.97 13.53
N ALA A 209 7.45 12.24 12.88
CA ALA A 209 7.63 11.74 11.53
C ALA A 209 6.28 11.72 10.79
N VAL A 210 6.31 11.97 9.49
CA VAL A 210 5.15 11.86 8.61
C VAL A 210 5.55 11.01 7.42
N VAL A 211 5.23 9.73 7.45
CA VAL A 211 5.55 8.78 6.39
C VAL A 211 4.35 8.64 5.46
N ASP A 212 4.46 9.22 4.29
CA ASP A 212 3.43 9.16 3.26
C ASP A 212 4.07 9.26 1.87
N PRO A 213 3.91 8.25 1.01
CA PRO A 213 4.50 8.25 -0.33
C PRO A 213 3.95 9.34 -1.25
N ARG A 214 2.80 9.96 -0.92
CA ARG A 214 2.16 11.03 -1.72
C ARG A 214 2.58 12.44 -1.33
N ARG A 215 3.46 12.59 -0.35
CA ARG A 215 4.07 13.88 -0.03
C ARG A 215 4.83 14.42 -1.24
N ALA A 216 4.80 15.73 -1.43
CA ALA A 216 5.48 16.39 -2.54
C ALA A 216 7.03 16.25 -2.47
N ASP A 217 7.58 16.08 -1.27
CA ASP A 217 9.00 15.91 -0.99
C ASP A 217 9.42 14.44 -0.82
N ASP A 218 8.52 13.49 -1.02
CA ASP A 218 8.83 12.07 -1.03
C ASP A 218 9.34 11.61 -2.39
N HIS A 219 10.46 10.87 -2.39
CA HIS A 219 11.14 10.39 -3.59
C HIS A 219 11.12 8.86 -3.72
N SER A 220 10.33 8.17 -2.90
CA SER A 220 10.15 6.71 -3.02
C SER A 220 9.62 6.34 -4.40
N PRO A 221 10.04 5.20 -4.96
CA PRO A 221 9.72 4.85 -6.35
C PRO A 221 8.25 4.49 -6.58
N PHE A 222 7.55 4.00 -5.54
CA PHE A 222 6.17 3.55 -5.66
C PHE A 222 5.22 4.40 -4.80
N LYS A 223 4.37 5.17 -5.46
CA LYS A 223 3.40 6.10 -4.84
C LYS A 223 2.03 5.48 -4.57
N GLY A 224 1.81 4.26 -5.00
CA GLY A 224 0.53 3.56 -4.96
C GLY A 224 0.33 2.64 -3.75
N LEU A 225 1.17 2.76 -2.71
CA LEU A 225 0.96 2.00 -1.47
C LEU A 225 -0.39 2.34 -0.86
N CYS A 226 -1.11 1.33 -0.37
CA CYS A 226 -2.26 1.51 0.51
C CYS A 226 -1.79 1.72 1.97
N GLY A 227 -2.69 2.05 2.89
CA GLY A 227 -2.34 2.26 4.30
C GLY A 227 -1.65 1.05 4.94
N ALA A 228 -2.16 -0.17 4.66
CA ALA A 228 -1.50 -1.40 5.10
C ALA A 228 -0.11 -1.60 4.46
N GLY A 229 0.08 -1.15 3.21
CA GLY A 229 1.37 -1.17 2.53
C GLY A 229 2.39 -0.24 3.18
N VAL A 230 1.99 0.96 3.60
CA VAL A 230 2.86 1.89 4.35
C VAL A 230 3.20 1.32 5.73
N ALA A 231 2.21 0.77 6.45
CA ALA A 231 2.44 0.11 7.74
C ALA A 231 3.39 -1.11 7.60
N PHE A 232 3.26 -1.89 6.52
CA PHE A 232 4.18 -2.99 6.21
C PHE A 232 5.62 -2.52 6.00
N LYS A 233 5.82 -1.38 5.35
CA LYS A 233 7.16 -0.80 5.16
C LYS A 233 7.78 -0.33 6.47
N LEU A 234 6.98 0.04 7.47
CA LEU A 234 7.45 0.42 8.80
C LEU A 234 7.80 -0.80 9.67
N CYS A 235 7.24 -1.98 9.38
CA CYS A 235 7.56 -3.24 10.05
C CYS A 235 8.89 -3.83 9.60
#